data_f0d4d2b0459a4829aa1d2c21208fe857
#
_entry.id   f0d4d2b0459a4829aa1d2c21208fe857
#
_cell.length_a   1.000
_cell.length_b   1.000
_cell.length_c   1.000
_cell.angle_alpha   90.00
_cell.angle_beta   90.00
_cell.angle_gamma   90.00
#
_symmetry.space_group_name_H-M   'P 1'
#
loop_
_entity.id
_entity.type
_entity.pdbx_description
1 polymer ?
#
loop_
_entity_poly.entity_id
_entity_poly.type
_entity_poly.pdbx_seq_one_letter_code
_entity_poly.pdbx_strand_id
1 'polypeptide(L)'
;MILMWVGIAIVGLAAILLIVFTVLFRDHKGYPIRQMPKVSRWMRAHTAAIERQGYQNIFLGQHLFCPAFPGVGYHVLSILPTLLDPEIAWGGGLRVSAGDGSLLVLAQEIIQGRYQDGYHPNLNDSGVQVHLYGPTPISVTAGLLPELHEKPYHSVAFLGVYGPEVLTLATAARRLGGHVFVAAGNLISQATLFASIQDQLIGEEIFMLPGILNPKAKFQSAMLTEDILRIILIVALIVLALLKLVNLL
;
A
#
# COMPACT_ATOMS: atom_id res chain seq x y z
N MET A 1 33.58 -15.45 5.46
CA MET A 1 34.12 -14.51 4.46
C MET A 1 33.48 -14.71 3.09
N ILE A 2 33.43 -15.91 2.52
CA ILE A 2 32.81 -16.19 1.22
C ILE A 2 31.31 -15.82 1.18
N LEU A 3 30.55 -16.16 2.21
CA LEU A 3 29.10 -15.84 2.29
C LEU A 3 28.81 -14.33 2.24
N MET A 4 29.68 -13.51 2.84
CA MET A 4 29.56 -12.06 2.81
C MET A 4 29.78 -11.49 1.40
N TRP A 5 30.78 -12.00 0.65
CA TRP A 5 31.02 -11.58 -0.73
C TRP A 5 29.89 -12.00 -1.67
N VAL A 6 29.31 -13.18 -1.46
CA VAL A 6 28.15 -13.65 -2.22
C VAL A 6 26.94 -12.73 -1.96
N GLY A 7 26.71 -12.34 -0.71
CA GLY A 7 25.64 -11.38 -0.38
C GLY A 7 25.82 -10.03 -1.07
N ILE A 8 27.05 -9.48 -1.03
CA ILE A 8 27.36 -8.20 -1.70
C ILE A 8 27.18 -8.32 -3.22
N ALA A 9 27.59 -9.43 -3.81
CA ALA A 9 27.44 -9.66 -5.26
C ALA A 9 25.95 -9.73 -5.66
N ILE A 10 25.10 -10.38 -4.87
CA ILE A 10 23.65 -10.46 -5.12
C ILE A 10 23.00 -9.06 -5.03
N VAL A 11 23.34 -8.29 -4.00
CA VAL A 11 22.82 -6.91 -3.85
C VAL A 11 23.29 -6.01 -4.99
N GLY A 12 24.58 -6.12 -5.38
CA GLY A 12 25.12 -5.38 -6.51
C GLY A 12 24.42 -5.74 -7.84
N LEU A 13 24.19 -7.03 -8.09
CA LEU A 13 23.45 -7.49 -9.27
C LEU A 13 22.02 -6.97 -9.27
N ALA A 14 21.32 -7.01 -8.14
CA ALA A 14 19.97 -6.48 -8.02
C ALA A 14 19.92 -4.97 -8.31
N ALA A 15 20.87 -4.20 -7.80
CA ALA A 15 20.97 -2.76 -8.06
C ALA A 15 21.22 -2.45 -9.53
N ILE A 16 22.14 -3.20 -10.18
CA ILE A 16 22.43 -3.07 -11.61
C ILE A 16 21.19 -3.40 -12.45
N LEU A 17 20.50 -4.51 -12.16
CA LEU A 17 19.28 -4.89 -12.84
C LEU A 17 18.18 -3.83 -12.69
N LEU A 18 18.01 -3.28 -11.48
CA LEU A 18 17.05 -2.21 -11.24
C LEU A 18 17.36 -0.96 -12.07
N ILE A 19 18.63 -0.55 -12.16
CA ILE A 19 19.04 0.60 -12.99
C ILE A 19 18.79 0.30 -14.45
N VAL A 20 19.24 -0.85 -14.95
CA VAL A 20 19.08 -1.27 -16.37
C VAL A 20 17.61 -1.32 -16.75
N PHE A 21 16.77 -1.94 -15.95
CA PHE A 21 15.32 -2.01 -16.22
C PHE A 21 14.66 -0.66 -16.12
N THR A 22 15.03 0.20 -15.16
CA THR A 22 14.49 1.56 -15.08
C THR A 22 14.81 2.38 -16.33
N VAL A 23 16.01 2.22 -16.89
CA VAL A 23 16.42 2.90 -18.11
C VAL A 23 15.74 2.30 -19.34
N LEU A 24 15.69 0.97 -19.46
CA LEU A 24 15.05 0.27 -20.58
C LEU A 24 13.54 0.52 -20.67
N PHE A 25 12.86 0.59 -19.50
CA PHE A 25 11.41 0.75 -19.45
C PHE A 25 10.96 2.19 -19.23
N ARG A 26 11.88 3.14 -19.28
CA ARG A 26 11.57 4.57 -19.14
C ARG A 26 10.51 5.05 -20.13
N ASP A 27 10.53 4.54 -21.35
CA ASP A 27 9.68 4.97 -22.47
C ASP A 27 8.62 3.93 -22.88
N HIS A 28 8.59 2.76 -22.27
CA HIS A 28 7.64 1.69 -22.63
C HIS A 28 6.41 1.73 -21.72
N LYS A 29 5.31 2.21 -22.29
CA LYS A 29 3.96 2.08 -21.71
C LYS A 29 3.42 0.68 -22.04
N GLY A 30 3.32 -0.22 -21.08
CA GLY A 30 2.50 -1.41 -21.30
C GLY A 30 3.13 -2.77 -21.08
N TYR A 31 3.92 -2.97 -20.05
CA TYR A 31 4.23 -4.33 -19.59
C TYR A 31 3.06 -4.93 -18.83
N PRO A 32 2.77 -6.23 -19.04
CA PRO A 32 1.74 -6.91 -18.26
C PRO A 32 2.17 -6.99 -16.80
N ILE A 33 1.62 -6.08 -16.01
CA ILE A 33 1.76 -6.10 -14.56
C ILE A 33 1.01 -7.31 -14.06
N ARG A 34 1.59 -8.05 -13.12
CA ARG A 34 0.92 -9.14 -12.41
C ARG A 34 -0.46 -8.65 -11.93
N GLN A 35 -1.52 -9.26 -12.45
CA GLN A 35 -2.87 -8.88 -12.09
C GLN A 35 -3.14 -9.28 -10.63
N MET A 36 -3.50 -8.30 -9.81
CA MET A 36 -3.92 -8.55 -8.43
C MET A 36 -5.45 -8.38 -8.33
N PRO A 37 -6.22 -9.46 -8.36
CA PRO A 37 -7.68 -9.39 -8.33
C PRO A 37 -8.23 -8.71 -7.07
N LYS A 38 -7.51 -8.78 -5.95
CA LYS A 38 -7.85 -8.10 -4.69
C LYS A 38 -7.85 -6.58 -4.85
N VAL A 39 -6.82 -6.02 -5.49
CA VAL A 39 -6.72 -4.58 -5.77
C VAL A 39 -7.81 -4.13 -6.71
N SER A 40 -8.08 -4.90 -7.78
CA SER A 40 -9.15 -4.58 -8.75
C SER A 40 -10.54 -4.62 -8.09
N ARG A 41 -10.79 -5.56 -7.16
CA ARG A 41 -12.05 -5.61 -6.41
C ARG A 41 -12.21 -4.38 -5.53
N TRP A 42 -11.16 -4.05 -4.78
CA TRP A 42 -11.17 -2.86 -3.94
C TRP A 42 -11.39 -1.58 -4.75
N MET A 43 -10.65 -1.39 -5.84
CA MET A 43 -10.81 -0.21 -6.70
C MET A 43 -12.24 -0.07 -7.23
N ARG A 44 -12.85 -1.17 -7.69
CA ARG A 44 -14.26 -1.15 -8.12
C ARG A 44 -15.21 -0.77 -6.98
N ALA A 45 -14.99 -1.32 -5.78
CA ALA A 45 -15.80 -0.97 -4.61
C ALA A 45 -15.61 0.49 -4.19
N HIS A 46 -14.37 0.98 -4.27
CA HIS A 46 -14.02 2.36 -4.01
C HIS A 46 -14.70 3.31 -5.00
N THR A 47 -14.58 3.06 -6.30
CA THR A 47 -15.24 3.84 -7.36
C THR A 47 -16.77 3.79 -7.21
N ALA A 48 -17.35 2.62 -6.98
CA ALA A 48 -18.79 2.48 -6.77
C ALA A 48 -19.29 3.22 -5.51
N ALA A 49 -18.46 3.32 -4.46
CA ALA A 49 -18.77 4.10 -3.27
C ALA A 49 -18.79 5.60 -3.57
N ILE A 50 -17.89 6.06 -4.43
CA ILE A 50 -17.83 7.45 -4.90
C ILE A 50 -19.07 7.80 -5.72
N GLU A 51 -19.41 6.99 -6.72
CA GLU A 51 -20.59 7.19 -7.57
C GLU A 51 -21.88 7.28 -6.75
N ARG A 52 -21.94 6.58 -5.62
CA ARG A 52 -23.08 6.61 -4.69
C ARG A 52 -23.03 7.77 -3.69
N GLN A 53 -22.03 8.65 -3.79
CA GLN A 53 -21.73 9.69 -2.80
C GLN A 53 -21.58 9.14 -1.37
N GLY A 54 -21.06 7.91 -1.27
CA GLY A 54 -20.86 7.22 -0.01
C GLY A 54 -19.58 7.65 0.70
N TYR A 55 -19.58 7.54 2.02
CA TYR A 55 -18.37 7.83 2.81
C TYR A 55 -17.29 6.79 2.56
N GLN A 56 -16.06 7.26 2.52
CA GLN A 56 -14.87 6.46 2.34
C GLN A 56 -13.80 6.87 3.34
N ASN A 57 -13.05 5.91 3.83
CA ASN A 57 -11.92 6.18 4.72
C ASN A 57 -10.67 5.47 4.19
N ILE A 58 -9.59 6.22 4.07
CA ILE A 58 -8.26 5.71 3.81
C ILE A 58 -7.42 5.94 5.04
N PHE A 59 -7.15 4.88 5.78
CA PHE A 59 -6.32 4.95 6.96
C PHE A 59 -4.85 4.65 6.59
N LEU A 60 -4.01 5.68 6.73
CA LEU A 60 -2.57 5.61 6.51
C LEU A 60 -1.90 5.18 7.80
N GLY A 61 -1.40 4.03 7.93
CA GLY A 61 -0.64 3.44 9.03
C GLY A 61 -0.32 4.27 10.28
N GLN A 62 0.35 3.65 11.21
CA GLN A 62 0.74 4.29 12.48
C GLN A 62 2.16 4.83 12.45
N HIS A 63 2.96 4.44 11.45
CA HIS A 63 4.35 4.84 11.35
C HIS A 63 4.75 5.07 9.90
N LEU A 64 5.33 6.25 9.64
CA LEU A 64 5.98 6.55 8.37
C LEU A 64 7.25 5.70 8.22
N PHE A 65 8.02 5.61 9.29
CA PHE A 65 9.24 4.84 9.36
C PHE A 65 9.09 3.68 10.35
N CYS A 66 9.23 2.48 9.84
CA CYS A 66 9.35 1.29 10.66
C CYS A 66 10.69 0.61 10.35
N PRO A 67 11.58 0.42 11.32
CA PRO A 67 12.88 -0.22 11.07
C PRO A 67 12.75 -1.63 10.48
N ALA A 68 11.70 -2.36 10.85
CA ALA A 68 11.44 -3.70 10.34
C ALA A 68 10.90 -3.69 8.89
N PHE A 69 10.26 -2.59 8.46
CA PHE A 69 9.63 -2.46 7.13
C PHE A 69 9.87 -1.06 6.57
N PRO A 70 11.12 -0.74 6.25
CA PRO A 70 11.47 0.57 5.72
C PRO A 70 10.77 0.79 4.38
N GLY A 71 10.23 1.98 4.19
CA GLY A 71 9.63 2.39 2.91
C GLY A 71 8.13 2.15 2.76
N VAL A 72 7.45 1.34 3.58
CA VAL A 72 5.99 1.12 3.46
C VAL A 72 5.20 2.43 3.52
N GLY A 73 5.52 3.33 4.45
CA GLY A 73 4.86 4.63 4.55
C GLY A 73 5.01 5.47 3.28
N TYR A 74 6.19 5.47 2.66
CA TYR A 74 6.41 6.17 1.38
C TYR A 74 5.63 5.52 0.24
N HIS A 75 5.56 4.19 0.18
CA HIS A 75 4.76 3.50 -0.82
C HIS A 75 3.28 3.86 -0.71
N VAL A 76 2.77 3.89 0.51
CA VAL A 76 1.38 4.30 0.77
C VAL A 76 1.14 5.76 0.36
N LEU A 77 2.03 6.67 0.72
CA LEU A 77 1.92 8.07 0.32
C LEU A 77 2.02 8.23 -1.21
N SER A 78 2.79 7.40 -1.90
CA SER A 78 2.96 7.49 -3.37
C SER A 78 1.69 7.12 -4.15
N ILE A 79 0.76 6.38 -3.56
CA ILE A 79 -0.52 6.03 -4.18
C ILE A 79 -1.66 7.00 -3.84
N LEU A 80 -1.49 7.76 -2.76
CA LEU A 80 -2.51 8.72 -2.30
C LEU A 80 -2.96 9.69 -3.40
N PRO A 81 -2.06 10.28 -4.23
CA PRO A 81 -2.48 11.15 -5.32
C PRO A 81 -3.39 10.47 -6.34
N THR A 82 -3.24 9.17 -6.56
CA THR A 82 -4.08 8.40 -7.50
C THR A 82 -5.47 8.13 -6.91
N LEU A 83 -5.55 7.95 -5.60
CA LEU A 83 -6.82 7.75 -4.89
C LEU A 83 -7.59 9.06 -4.69
N LEU A 84 -6.90 10.18 -4.79
CA LEU A 84 -7.45 11.54 -4.67
C LEU A 84 -7.74 12.17 -6.03
N ASP A 85 -7.96 11.38 -7.08
CA ASP A 85 -8.25 11.94 -8.40
C ASP A 85 -9.45 12.90 -8.32
N PRO A 86 -9.35 14.16 -8.84
CA PRO A 86 -10.40 15.16 -8.73
C PRO A 86 -11.76 14.70 -9.31
N GLU A 87 -11.74 13.92 -10.39
CA GLU A 87 -12.96 13.35 -10.96
C GLU A 87 -13.67 12.41 -9.97
N ILE A 88 -12.93 11.89 -9.03
CA ILE A 88 -13.33 10.89 -8.05
C ILE A 88 -13.69 11.55 -6.70
N ALA A 89 -12.94 12.53 -6.25
CA ALA A 89 -13.09 13.12 -4.91
C ALA A 89 -14.27 14.11 -4.76
N TRP A 90 -14.90 14.51 -5.85
CA TRP A 90 -15.89 15.61 -5.87
C TRP A 90 -17.28 15.26 -5.31
N GLY A 91 -17.58 14.00 -5.13
CA GLY A 91 -18.95 13.57 -4.81
C GLY A 91 -19.22 13.13 -3.39
N GLY A 92 -18.25 12.99 -2.52
CA GLY A 92 -18.53 12.36 -1.23
C GLY A 92 -17.45 12.53 -0.18
N GLY A 93 -17.78 12.23 1.03
CA GLY A 93 -16.93 12.38 2.18
C GLY A 93 -15.73 11.42 2.20
N LEU A 94 -14.73 11.63 1.33
CA LEU A 94 -13.47 10.94 1.45
C LEU A 94 -12.72 11.49 2.67
N ARG A 95 -12.37 10.60 3.58
CA ARG A 95 -11.59 10.90 4.76
C ARG A 95 -10.24 10.18 4.68
N VAL A 96 -9.19 10.90 4.99
CA VAL A 96 -7.86 10.34 5.17
C VAL A 96 -7.53 10.39 6.64
N SER A 97 -7.18 9.25 7.21
CA SER A 97 -6.88 9.10 8.63
C SER A 97 -5.42 8.70 8.80
N ALA A 98 -4.71 9.28 9.74
CA ALA A 98 -3.33 8.96 10.04
C ALA A 98 -3.16 8.63 11.52
N GLY A 99 -2.26 7.70 11.81
CA GLY A 99 -1.84 7.37 13.17
C GLY A 99 -0.51 8.01 13.59
N ASP A 100 0.12 8.77 12.68
CA ASP A 100 1.42 9.42 12.87
C ASP A 100 1.35 10.86 12.35
N GLY A 101 1.92 11.80 13.10
CA GLY A 101 1.95 13.21 12.72
C GLY A 101 2.73 13.48 11.45
N SER A 102 3.78 12.71 11.16
CA SER A 102 4.56 12.83 9.93
C SER A 102 3.73 12.40 8.72
N LEU A 103 2.99 11.31 8.84
CA LEU A 103 2.05 10.86 7.80
C LEU A 103 0.93 11.88 7.57
N LEU A 104 0.42 12.48 8.65
CA LEU A 104 -0.59 13.53 8.57
C LEU A 104 -0.10 14.71 7.73
N VAL A 105 1.07 15.26 8.07
CA VAL A 105 1.62 16.45 7.39
C VAL A 105 1.89 16.15 5.91
N LEU A 106 2.51 15.01 5.61
CA LEU A 106 2.80 14.62 4.23
C LEU A 106 1.52 14.34 3.42
N ALA A 107 0.52 13.70 4.02
CA ALA A 107 -0.76 13.49 3.37
C ALA A 107 -1.47 14.82 3.10
N GLN A 108 -1.44 15.75 4.04
CA GLN A 108 -1.99 17.09 3.89
C GLN A 108 -1.34 17.85 2.74
N GLU A 109 -0.01 17.81 2.64
CA GLU A 109 0.75 18.43 1.54
C GLU A 109 0.37 17.84 0.18
N ILE A 110 0.26 16.51 0.11
CA ILE A 110 -0.15 15.82 -1.12
C ILE A 110 -1.56 16.24 -1.53
N ILE A 111 -2.48 16.32 -0.58
CA ILE A 111 -3.87 16.73 -0.82
C ILE A 111 -3.89 18.19 -1.30
N GLN A 112 -3.20 19.07 -0.59
CA GLN A 112 -3.13 20.49 -0.96
C GLN A 112 -2.54 20.70 -2.37
N GLY A 113 -1.45 20.00 -2.70
CA GLY A 113 -0.84 20.07 -4.01
C GLY A 113 -1.80 19.67 -5.14
N ARG A 114 -2.63 18.66 -4.92
CA ARG A 114 -3.63 18.23 -5.90
C ARG A 114 -4.75 19.24 -6.11
N TYR A 115 -5.16 19.95 -5.06
CA TYR A 115 -6.21 20.97 -5.15
C TYR A 115 -5.70 22.30 -5.72
N GLN A 116 -4.42 22.65 -5.53
CA GLN A 116 -3.83 23.85 -6.12
C GLN A 116 -3.75 23.79 -7.65
N ASP A 117 -3.49 22.59 -8.19
CA ASP A 117 -3.50 22.36 -9.64
C ASP A 117 -4.92 22.48 -10.25
N GLY A 118 -5.98 22.37 -9.45
CA GLY A 118 -7.38 22.36 -9.89
C GLY A 118 -8.21 23.60 -9.53
N TYR A 119 -7.62 24.68 -8.99
CA TYR A 119 -8.32 25.92 -8.65
C TYR A 119 -9.55 25.77 -7.73
N HIS A 120 -9.37 25.34 -6.48
CA HIS A 120 -10.42 25.41 -5.46
C HIS A 120 -9.94 26.16 -4.21
N PRO A 121 -10.56 27.32 -3.89
CA PRO A 121 -10.06 28.22 -2.84
C PRO A 121 -10.35 27.77 -1.41
N ASN A 122 -11.15 26.72 -1.18
CA ASN A 122 -11.56 26.32 0.15
C ASN A 122 -11.32 24.82 0.40
N LEU A 123 -10.26 24.50 1.12
CA LEU A 123 -9.97 23.15 1.62
C LEU A 123 -11.13 22.54 2.44
N ASN A 124 -11.94 23.41 3.09
CA ASN A 124 -13.12 22.99 3.83
C ASN A 124 -14.29 22.54 2.94
N ASP A 125 -14.36 23.02 1.70
CA ASP A 125 -15.39 22.65 0.73
C ASP A 125 -15.01 21.45 -0.14
N SER A 126 -13.71 21.04 -0.12
CA SER A 126 -13.21 19.97 -0.96
C SER A 126 -13.67 18.56 -0.56
N GLY A 127 -14.34 18.42 0.58
CA GLY A 127 -14.83 17.13 1.06
C GLY A 127 -13.75 16.15 1.55
N VAL A 128 -12.47 16.40 1.32
CA VAL A 128 -11.37 15.58 1.81
C VAL A 128 -10.78 16.15 3.09
N GLN A 129 -10.89 15.40 4.17
CA GLN A 129 -10.37 15.80 5.47
C GLN A 129 -9.27 14.83 5.92
N VAL A 130 -8.19 15.36 6.48
CA VAL A 130 -7.13 14.55 7.09
C VAL A 130 -7.23 14.65 8.60
N HIS A 131 -7.35 13.52 9.28
CA HIS A 131 -7.50 13.43 10.72
C HIS A 131 -6.38 12.61 11.36
N LEU A 132 -5.87 13.11 12.50
CA LEU A 132 -4.98 12.37 13.38
C LEU A 132 -5.77 11.90 14.59
N TYR A 133 -5.84 10.58 14.81
CA TYR A 133 -6.57 10.00 15.94
C TYR A 133 -5.71 9.80 17.20
N GLY A 134 -4.40 9.87 17.06
CA GLY A 134 -3.48 9.83 18.18
C GLY A 134 -2.18 9.05 17.85
N PRO A 135 -1.17 9.21 18.72
CA PRO A 135 0.17 8.67 18.45
C PRO A 135 0.36 7.21 18.86
N THR A 136 -0.62 6.60 19.49
CA THR A 136 -0.52 5.20 19.93
C THR A 136 -1.58 4.32 19.30
N PRO A 137 -1.34 3.00 19.14
CA PRO A 137 -2.33 2.06 18.60
C PRO A 137 -3.67 2.11 19.30
N ILE A 138 -3.65 2.24 20.62
CA ILE A 138 -4.87 2.33 21.45
C ILE A 138 -5.61 3.62 21.19
N SER A 139 -4.93 4.78 21.14
CA SER A 139 -5.57 6.07 20.88
C SER A 139 -6.17 6.15 19.48
N VAL A 140 -5.49 5.58 18.47
CA VAL A 140 -6.02 5.46 17.12
C VAL A 140 -7.28 4.61 17.10
N THR A 141 -7.26 3.45 17.76
CA THR A 141 -8.44 2.57 17.84
C THR A 141 -9.60 3.27 18.56
N ALA A 142 -9.32 3.92 19.68
CA ALA A 142 -10.33 4.63 20.46
C ALA A 142 -10.94 5.82 19.70
N GLY A 143 -10.17 6.50 18.86
CA GLY A 143 -10.65 7.63 18.06
C GLY A 143 -11.38 7.22 16.79
N LEU A 144 -10.85 6.21 16.06
CA LEU A 144 -11.41 5.80 14.77
C LEU A 144 -12.64 4.88 14.92
N LEU A 145 -12.69 4.04 15.95
CA LEU A 145 -13.79 3.10 16.14
C LEU A 145 -15.17 3.76 16.31
N PRO A 146 -15.35 4.81 17.12
CA PRO A 146 -16.61 5.54 17.19
C PRO A 146 -17.00 6.14 15.84
N GLU A 147 -16.05 6.71 15.13
CA GLU A 147 -16.31 7.32 13.82
C GLU A 147 -16.78 6.31 12.78
N LEU A 148 -16.22 5.11 12.78
CA LEU A 148 -16.71 4.02 11.92
C LEU A 148 -18.17 3.67 12.21
N HIS A 149 -18.65 3.85 13.46
CA HIS A 149 -20.03 3.60 13.84
C HIS A 149 -20.96 4.78 13.50
N GLU A 150 -20.46 6.00 13.55
CA GLU A 150 -21.26 7.19 13.29
C GLU A 150 -21.56 7.39 11.79
N LYS A 151 -20.65 6.96 10.92
CA LYS A 151 -20.76 7.17 9.47
C LYS A 151 -20.83 5.84 8.73
N PRO A 152 -21.77 5.69 7.80
CA PRO A 152 -21.88 4.50 6.97
C PRO A 152 -20.76 4.48 5.90
N TYR A 153 -19.56 4.07 6.27
CA TYR A 153 -18.47 3.93 5.31
C TYR A 153 -18.71 2.76 4.35
N HIS A 154 -18.77 3.06 3.07
CA HIS A 154 -18.94 2.06 2.01
C HIS A 154 -17.61 1.39 1.63
N SER A 155 -16.51 2.11 1.76
CA SER A 155 -15.17 1.59 1.49
C SER A 155 -14.19 2.08 2.55
N VAL A 156 -13.43 1.16 3.13
CA VAL A 156 -12.38 1.47 4.12
C VAL A 156 -11.11 0.76 3.70
N ALA A 157 -10.05 1.53 3.52
CA ALA A 157 -8.74 1.01 3.19
C ALA A 157 -7.75 1.25 4.33
N PHE A 158 -7.10 0.20 4.81
CA PHE A 158 -6.02 0.25 5.78
C PHE A 158 -4.68 0.03 5.07
N LEU A 159 -3.91 1.11 4.91
CA LEU A 159 -2.68 1.10 4.12
C LEU A 159 -1.49 1.52 5.00
N GLY A 160 -0.52 0.66 5.23
CA GLY A 160 0.68 1.05 5.99
C GLY A 160 1.12 0.05 7.05
N VAL A 161 1.78 0.55 8.08
CA VAL A 161 2.29 -0.27 9.20
C VAL A 161 1.35 -0.16 10.38
N TYR A 162 0.88 -1.29 10.86
CA TYR A 162 -0.06 -1.42 11.98
C TYR A 162 0.42 -2.47 12.96
N GLY A 163 -0.07 -2.42 14.18
CA GLY A 163 -0.06 -3.53 15.12
C GLY A 163 -1.30 -4.45 14.98
N PRO A 164 -1.51 -5.38 15.90
CA PRO A 164 -2.64 -6.31 15.87
C PRO A 164 -4.01 -5.62 16.06
N GLU A 165 -4.05 -4.42 16.60
CA GLU A 165 -5.27 -3.62 16.82
C GLU A 165 -6.03 -3.31 15.53
N VAL A 166 -5.38 -3.31 14.38
CA VAL A 166 -6.02 -3.11 13.07
C VAL A 166 -7.13 -4.15 12.82
N LEU A 167 -7.01 -5.34 13.40
CA LEU A 167 -8.06 -6.36 13.32
C LEU A 167 -9.39 -5.86 13.87
N THR A 168 -9.37 -5.15 15.01
CA THR A 168 -10.58 -4.59 15.62
C THR A 168 -11.24 -3.57 14.71
N LEU A 169 -10.46 -2.65 14.14
CA LEU A 169 -10.95 -1.63 13.21
C LEU A 169 -11.48 -2.25 11.91
N ALA A 170 -10.72 -3.17 11.32
CA ALA A 170 -11.11 -3.81 10.06
C ALA A 170 -12.37 -4.68 10.21
N THR A 171 -12.49 -5.41 11.34
CA THR A 171 -13.70 -6.21 11.62
C THR A 171 -14.90 -5.33 11.94
N ALA A 172 -14.73 -4.21 12.63
CA ALA A 172 -15.79 -3.25 12.87
C ALA A 172 -16.29 -2.65 11.54
N ALA A 173 -15.40 -2.14 10.69
CA ALA A 173 -15.74 -1.61 9.37
C ALA A 173 -16.51 -2.64 8.51
N ARG A 174 -16.05 -3.90 8.52
CA ARG A 174 -16.74 -4.98 7.79
C ARG A 174 -18.12 -5.29 8.34
N ARG A 175 -18.29 -5.33 9.68
CA ARG A 175 -19.59 -5.58 10.32
C ARG A 175 -20.60 -4.50 10.01
N LEU A 176 -20.15 -3.27 9.81
CA LEU A 176 -20.97 -2.13 9.42
C LEU A 176 -21.32 -2.10 7.92
N GLY A 177 -20.91 -3.11 7.16
CA GLY A 177 -21.23 -3.25 5.74
C GLY A 177 -20.24 -2.59 4.79
N GLY A 178 -19.14 -2.03 5.30
CA GLY A 178 -18.07 -1.45 4.47
C GLY A 178 -17.24 -2.51 3.74
N HIS A 179 -16.84 -2.21 2.51
CA HIS A 179 -15.83 -3.00 1.81
C HIS A 179 -14.45 -2.68 2.40
N VAL A 180 -13.82 -3.67 3.00
CA VAL A 180 -12.54 -3.50 3.69
C VAL A 180 -11.39 -4.04 2.86
N PHE A 181 -10.40 -3.19 2.59
CA PHE A 181 -9.15 -3.54 1.95
C PHE A 181 -7.99 -3.28 2.89
N VAL A 182 -7.04 -4.19 2.95
CA VAL A 182 -5.88 -4.05 3.85
C VAL A 182 -4.58 -4.32 3.11
N ALA A 183 -3.65 -3.38 3.23
CA ALA A 183 -2.26 -3.51 2.80
C ALA A 183 -1.35 -3.20 3.99
N ALA A 184 -1.17 -4.18 4.87
CA ALA A 184 -0.38 -4.05 6.09
C ALA A 184 1.06 -4.48 5.87
N GLY A 185 2.03 -3.63 6.24
CA GLY A 185 3.46 -3.92 6.09
C GLY A 185 4.03 -4.81 7.19
N ASN A 186 3.31 -5.04 8.30
CA ASN A 186 3.79 -5.83 9.43
C ASN A 186 3.24 -7.27 9.39
N LEU A 187 4.11 -8.26 9.59
CA LEU A 187 3.74 -9.68 9.60
C LEU A 187 2.69 -10.03 10.65
N ILE A 188 2.75 -9.40 11.84
CA ILE A 188 1.78 -9.64 12.91
C ILE A 188 0.39 -9.19 12.48
N SER A 189 0.27 -8.02 11.89
CA SER A 189 -1.01 -7.50 11.35
C SER A 189 -1.53 -8.38 10.22
N GLN A 190 -0.64 -8.80 9.32
CA GLN A 190 -1.01 -9.71 8.22
C GLN A 190 -1.57 -11.03 8.73
N ALA A 191 -0.91 -11.64 9.72
CA ALA A 191 -1.34 -12.90 10.32
C ALA A 191 -2.69 -12.78 11.03
N THR A 192 -2.90 -11.69 11.80
CA THR A 192 -4.17 -11.48 12.54
C THR A 192 -5.35 -11.22 11.60
N LEU A 193 -5.12 -10.55 10.48
CA LEU A 193 -6.17 -10.21 9.51
C LEU A 193 -6.50 -11.35 8.55
N PHE A 194 -5.58 -12.29 8.36
CA PHE A 194 -5.68 -13.36 7.35
C PHE A 194 -6.98 -14.15 7.42
N ALA A 195 -7.43 -14.49 8.63
CA ALA A 195 -8.66 -15.25 8.85
C ALA A 195 -9.94 -14.40 8.67
N SER A 196 -9.84 -13.07 8.75
CA SER A 196 -10.98 -12.19 8.87
C SER A 196 -11.26 -11.35 7.62
N ILE A 197 -10.22 -10.98 6.87
CA ILE A 197 -10.32 -10.06 5.73
C ILE A 197 -9.89 -10.75 4.45
N GLN A 198 -10.79 -10.79 3.45
CA GLN A 198 -10.54 -11.45 2.17
C GLN A 198 -9.62 -10.63 1.25
N ASP A 199 -9.82 -9.31 1.20
CA ASP A 199 -9.06 -8.42 0.34
C ASP A 199 -7.88 -7.81 1.11
N GLN A 200 -6.92 -8.69 1.46
CA GLN A 200 -5.68 -8.34 2.13
C GLN A 200 -4.49 -8.63 1.21
N LEU A 201 -3.56 -7.67 1.14
CA LEU A 201 -2.24 -7.88 0.55
C LEU A 201 -1.29 -8.50 1.57
N ILE A 202 -0.53 -9.50 1.13
CA ILE A 202 0.36 -10.29 2.00
C ILE A 202 1.80 -10.17 1.52
N GLY A 203 2.72 -9.94 2.47
CA GLY A 203 4.15 -9.88 2.20
C GLY A 203 4.51 -8.74 1.25
N GLU A 204 5.17 -9.09 0.16
CA GLU A 204 5.66 -8.15 -0.86
C GLU A 204 4.56 -7.49 -1.69
N GLU A 205 3.34 -8.03 -1.70
CA GLU A 205 2.22 -7.50 -2.48
C GLU A 205 1.95 -6.02 -2.17
N ILE A 206 2.27 -5.54 -0.97
CA ILE A 206 2.10 -4.13 -0.60
C ILE A 206 3.01 -3.19 -1.42
N PHE A 207 4.23 -3.64 -1.76
CA PHE A 207 5.17 -2.85 -2.55
C PHE A 207 4.79 -2.79 -4.03
N MET A 208 3.97 -3.73 -4.50
CA MET A 208 3.45 -3.74 -5.87
C MET A 208 2.26 -2.77 -6.06
N LEU A 209 1.59 -2.39 -4.98
CA LEU A 209 0.40 -1.54 -5.03
C LEU A 209 0.60 -0.23 -5.81
N PRO A 210 1.70 0.54 -5.62
CA PRO A 210 1.95 1.74 -6.42
C PRO A 210 2.11 1.47 -7.92
N GLY A 211 2.72 0.34 -8.28
CA GLY A 211 2.91 -0.05 -9.68
C GLY A 211 1.62 -0.42 -10.40
N ILE A 212 0.62 -0.90 -9.65
CA ILE A 212 -0.71 -1.24 -10.17
C ILE A 212 -1.59 -0.01 -10.28
N LEU A 213 -1.62 0.82 -9.25
CA LEU A 213 -2.48 2.01 -9.20
C LEU A 213 -1.91 3.18 -10.00
N ASN A 214 -0.60 3.32 -10.06
CA ASN A 214 0.09 4.39 -10.77
C ASN A 214 1.26 3.81 -11.59
N PRO A 215 1.00 3.34 -12.83
CA PRO A 215 1.95 2.61 -13.63
C PRO A 215 3.07 3.50 -14.19
N LYS A 216 3.86 4.11 -13.31
CA LYS A 216 5.10 4.81 -13.68
C LYS A 216 6.22 3.82 -13.91
N ALA A 217 7.07 4.10 -14.89
CA ALA A 217 8.20 3.22 -15.27
C ALA A 217 9.05 2.77 -14.07
N LYS A 218 9.30 3.65 -13.11
CA LYS A 218 10.08 3.34 -11.90
C LYS A 218 9.46 2.23 -11.01
N PHE A 219 8.14 2.16 -10.91
CA PHE A 219 7.48 1.12 -10.13
C PHE A 219 7.42 -0.19 -10.89
N GLN A 220 7.20 -0.11 -12.21
CA GLN A 220 7.17 -1.29 -13.09
C GLN A 220 8.54 -1.96 -13.18
N SER A 221 9.62 -1.17 -13.30
CA SER A 221 10.98 -1.70 -13.32
C SER A 221 11.36 -2.39 -12.00
N ALA A 222 10.96 -1.83 -10.87
CA ALA A 222 11.20 -2.45 -9.56
C ALA A 222 10.50 -3.82 -9.44
N MET A 223 9.24 -3.91 -9.87
CA MET A 223 8.47 -5.16 -9.87
C MET A 223 9.10 -6.23 -10.77
N LEU A 224 9.51 -5.85 -11.97
CA LEU A 224 10.19 -6.77 -12.90
C LEU A 224 11.53 -7.26 -12.36
N THR A 225 12.30 -6.37 -11.73
CA THR A 225 13.58 -6.76 -11.10
C THR A 225 13.34 -7.77 -9.98
N GLU A 226 12.33 -7.58 -9.16
CA GLU A 226 11.96 -8.50 -8.09
C GLU A 226 11.54 -9.86 -8.63
N ASP A 227 10.70 -9.91 -9.67
CA ASP A 227 10.28 -11.17 -10.30
C ASP A 227 11.45 -11.92 -10.93
N ILE A 228 12.38 -11.22 -11.59
CA ILE A 228 13.60 -11.82 -12.17
C ILE A 228 14.49 -12.38 -11.08
N LEU A 229 14.75 -11.62 -10.01
CA LEU A 229 15.55 -12.10 -8.88
C LEU A 229 14.95 -13.35 -8.24
N ARG A 230 13.63 -13.40 -8.10
CA ARG A 230 12.92 -14.57 -7.60
C ARG A 230 13.14 -15.80 -8.48
N ILE A 231 13.00 -15.65 -9.81
CA ILE A 231 13.24 -16.73 -10.76
C ILE A 231 14.69 -17.22 -10.67
N ILE A 232 15.66 -16.30 -10.64
CA ILE A 232 17.08 -16.64 -10.48
C ILE A 232 17.32 -17.44 -9.20
N LEU A 233 16.72 -17.00 -8.09
CA LEU A 233 16.87 -17.67 -6.80
C LEU A 233 16.25 -19.07 -6.81
N ILE A 234 15.06 -19.22 -7.37
CA ILE A 234 14.41 -20.54 -7.53
C ILE A 234 15.27 -21.49 -8.37
N VAL A 235 15.77 -21.02 -9.52
CA VAL A 235 16.64 -21.81 -10.39
C VAL A 235 17.93 -22.21 -9.67
N ALA A 236 18.56 -21.25 -8.96
CA ALA A 236 19.76 -21.52 -8.18
C ALA A 236 19.53 -22.57 -7.09
N LEU A 237 18.40 -22.50 -6.37
CA LEU A 237 18.04 -23.49 -5.35
C LEU A 237 17.82 -24.88 -5.96
N ILE A 238 17.15 -24.98 -7.11
CA ILE A 238 16.93 -26.25 -7.82
C ILE A 238 18.27 -26.83 -8.26
N VAL A 239 19.15 -26.03 -8.86
CA VAL A 239 20.49 -26.48 -9.31
C VAL A 239 21.32 -26.97 -8.12
N LEU A 240 21.34 -26.22 -7.00
CA LEU A 240 22.06 -26.64 -5.80
C LEU A 240 21.49 -27.93 -5.21
N ALA A 241 20.17 -28.09 -5.20
CA ALA A 241 19.52 -29.32 -4.74
C ALA A 241 19.91 -30.54 -5.63
N LEU A 242 19.90 -30.35 -6.94
CA LEU A 242 20.33 -31.40 -7.90
C LEU A 242 21.80 -31.75 -7.76
N LEU A 243 22.69 -30.76 -7.62
CA LEU A 243 24.13 -31.00 -7.40
C LEU A 243 24.39 -31.78 -6.13
N LYS A 244 23.66 -31.47 -5.06
CA LYS A 244 23.75 -32.22 -3.80
C LYS A 244 23.21 -33.66 -3.94
N LEU A 245 22.13 -33.85 -4.72
CA LEU A 245 21.56 -35.15 -4.97
C LEU A 245 22.55 -36.09 -5.74
N VAL A 246 23.33 -35.51 -6.67
CA VAL A 246 24.31 -36.22 -7.47
C VAL A 246 25.65 -36.37 -6.74
N ASN A 247 25.77 -35.99 -5.47
CA ASN A 247 27.00 -36.02 -4.65
C ASN A 247 28.19 -35.24 -5.26
N LEU A 248 27.89 -34.17 -6.00
CA LEU A 248 28.91 -33.30 -6.59
C LEU A 248 29.31 -32.12 -5.69
N LEU A 249 28.70 -32.02 -4.51
CA LEU A 249 28.99 -31.01 -3.46
C LEU A 249 29.27 -31.67 -2.12
#